data_43ad2a61cdc3cc2c8bcba73c63fb8708
#
_entry.id   43ad2a61cdc3cc2c8bcba73c63fb8708
#
_cell.length_a   1.000
_cell.length_b   1.000
_cell.length_c   1.000
_cell.angle_alpha   90.00
_cell.angle_beta   90.00
_cell.angle_gamma   90.00
#
_symmetry.space_group_name_H-M   'P 1'
#
loop_
_entity.id
_entity.type
_entity.pdbx_description
1 polymer ?
#
loop_
_entity_poly.entity_id
_entity_poly.type
_entity_poly.pdbx_seq_one_letter_code
_entity_poly.pdbx_strand_id
1 'polypeptide(L)'
;MDIVASRTVADQWRELARTCPDHTFLVHEDLDGRTRELTYGQVADQVVRTANLFHDLGVRRGDAVALHLGNTPEMVQCLFGLTVLGAVAVPLHPRVGAQECRDVLERVRASVVVAEPATAGMYDRGGATGGVRVDRVVVAGTGEPGGFEDLRDRRGAEPVFDEEPTSDDPATIVFTSGSTARPKGVVVTHANLLFSGIFVGWQASLRPEDRLLTTMPACHVNFQL
;
A
#
# COMPACT_ATOMS: atom_id res chain seq x y z
N MET A 1 -4.53 13.11 25.91
CA MET A 1 -3.54 13.87 25.11
C MET A 1 -3.56 13.25 23.73
N ASP A 2 -3.98 13.99 22.71
CA ASP A 2 -3.99 13.50 21.33
C ASP A 2 -2.57 13.65 20.75
N ILE A 3 -1.79 12.57 20.79
CA ILE A 3 -0.38 12.54 20.34
C ILE A 3 -0.30 12.69 18.83
N VAL A 4 -1.33 12.28 18.10
CA VAL A 4 -1.37 12.30 16.63
C VAL A 4 -1.98 13.61 16.12
N ALA A 5 -2.64 14.39 17.00
CA ALA A 5 -3.26 15.69 16.70
C ALA A 5 -4.23 15.63 15.50
N SER A 6 -5.00 14.54 15.41
CA SER A 6 -5.96 14.26 14.32
C SER A 6 -5.32 14.20 12.92
N ARG A 7 -4.00 14.01 12.82
CA ARG A 7 -3.26 13.90 11.56
C ARG A 7 -3.51 12.57 10.88
N THR A 8 -3.35 12.57 9.58
CA THR A 8 -3.38 11.37 8.74
C THR A 8 -1.99 11.03 8.21
N VAL A 9 -1.84 9.82 7.67
CA VAL A 9 -0.61 9.44 6.96
C VAL A 9 -0.39 10.34 5.73
N ALA A 10 -1.47 10.81 5.08
CA ALA A 10 -1.39 11.75 3.96
C ALA A 10 -0.78 13.10 4.40
N ASP A 11 -1.15 13.62 5.58
CA ASP A 11 -0.57 14.85 6.13
C ASP A 11 0.93 14.69 6.41
N GLN A 12 1.33 13.53 6.94
CA GLN A 12 2.74 13.22 7.17
C GLN A 12 3.53 13.22 5.87
N TRP A 13 3.00 12.63 4.79
CA TRP A 13 3.63 12.63 3.49
C TRP A 13 3.79 14.04 2.91
N ARG A 14 2.74 14.85 2.95
CA ARG A 14 2.80 16.25 2.48
C ARG A 14 3.87 17.05 3.22
N GLU A 15 3.98 16.86 4.52
CA GLU A 15 4.99 17.53 5.33
C GLU A 15 6.40 17.09 4.98
N LEU A 16 6.67 15.79 4.92
CA LEU A 16 7.99 15.24 4.61
C LEU A 16 8.44 15.60 3.19
N ALA A 17 7.56 15.52 2.20
CA ALA A 17 7.84 15.92 0.83
C ALA A 17 8.21 17.41 0.72
N ARG A 18 7.62 18.26 1.58
CA ARG A 18 7.92 19.71 1.60
C ARG A 18 9.20 20.05 2.38
N THR A 19 9.50 19.34 3.47
CA THR A 19 10.59 19.69 4.39
C THR A 19 11.91 18.98 4.07
N CYS A 20 11.87 17.79 3.49
CA CYS A 20 13.07 17.02 3.17
C CYS A 20 12.97 16.27 1.82
N PRO A 21 12.60 16.96 0.71
CA PRO A 21 12.32 16.31 -0.57
C PRO A 21 13.50 15.52 -1.15
N ASP A 22 14.72 15.97 -0.91
CA ASP A 22 15.94 15.39 -1.47
C ASP A 22 16.57 14.30 -0.60
N HIS A 23 16.05 14.08 0.62
CA HIS A 23 16.53 12.99 1.47
C HIS A 23 16.06 11.65 0.94
N THR A 24 16.93 10.63 0.99
CA THR A 24 16.59 9.26 0.63
C THR A 24 15.55 8.72 1.60
N PHE A 25 14.40 8.30 1.04
CA PHE A 25 13.33 7.64 1.79
C PHE A 25 13.42 6.13 1.70
N LEU A 26 13.60 5.60 0.48
CA LEU A 26 13.56 4.17 0.21
C LEU A 26 14.80 3.74 -0.55
N VAL A 27 15.47 2.71 -0.04
CA VAL A 27 16.50 1.95 -0.76
C VAL A 27 15.97 0.54 -0.95
N HIS A 28 15.80 0.11 -2.17
CA HIS A 28 15.35 -1.22 -2.53
C HIS A 28 16.47 -1.94 -3.28
N GLU A 29 16.79 -3.16 -2.85
CA GLU A 29 17.69 -4.07 -3.54
C GLU A 29 16.89 -5.25 -4.07
N ASP A 30 16.97 -5.52 -5.36
CA ASP A 30 16.30 -6.67 -5.99
C ASP A 30 17.10 -7.97 -5.78
N LEU A 31 16.53 -9.10 -6.21
CA LEU A 31 17.16 -10.42 -6.08
C LEU A 31 18.45 -10.59 -6.88
N ASP A 32 18.69 -9.71 -7.87
CA ASP A 32 19.93 -9.65 -8.67
C ASP A 32 20.99 -8.73 -8.05
N GLY A 33 20.70 -8.12 -6.89
CA GLY A 33 21.58 -7.18 -6.19
C GLY A 33 21.59 -5.76 -6.79
N ARG A 34 20.62 -5.42 -7.66
CA ARG A 34 20.49 -4.06 -8.18
C ARG A 34 19.79 -3.19 -7.18
N THR A 35 20.40 -2.06 -6.88
CA THR A 35 19.86 -1.11 -5.89
C THR A 35 19.16 0.06 -6.59
N ARG A 36 17.99 0.44 -6.08
CA ARG A 36 17.23 1.63 -6.46
C ARG A 36 17.00 2.50 -5.24
N GLU A 37 17.43 3.75 -5.31
CA GLU A 37 17.18 4.76 -4.27
C GLU A 37 16.09 5.72 -4.74
N LEU A 38 15.17 6.06 -3.83
CA LEU A 38 14.09 7.02 -4.05
C LEU A 38 14.09 8.04 -2.90
N THR A 39 14.01 9.31 -3.25
CA THR A 39 13.88 10.39 -2.27
C THR A 39 12.44 10.57 -1.79
N TYR A 40 12.23 11.31 -0.69
CA TYR A 40 10.89 11.67 -0.22
C TYR A 40 10.08 12.39 -1.30
N GLY A 41 10.68 13.32 -2.03
CA GLY A 41 10.02 14.05 -3.12
C GLY A 41 9.58 13.13 -4.26
N GLN A 42 10.47 12.22 -4.68
CA GLN A 42 10.16 11.25 -5.74
C GLN A 42 9.03 10.29 -5.32
N VAL A 43 9.09 9.78 -4.08
CA VAL A 43 8.03 8.87 -3.60
C VAL A 43 6.72 9.62 -3.41
N ALA A 44 6.73 10.85 -2.94
CA ALA A 44 5.51 11.66 -2.78
C ALA A 44 4.82 11.93 -4.13
N ASP A 45 5.57 12.25 -5.18
CA ASP A 45 5.04 12.38 -6.55
C ASP A 45 4.38 11.07 -7.01
N GLN A 46 5.08 9.94 -6.84
CA GLN A 46 4.57 8.62 -7.21
C GLN A 46 3.35 8.20 -6.39
N VAL A 47 3.30 8.56 -5.10
CA VAL A 47 2.16 8.29 -4.21
C VAL A 47 0.91 9.03 -4.68
N VAL A 48 1.01 10.32 -5.05
CA VAL A 48 -0.14 11.08 -5.57
C VAL A 48 -0.59 10.53 -6.91
N ARG A 49 0.33 10.22 -7.84
CA ARG A 49 -0.02 9.58 -9.12
C ARG A 49 -0.68 8.22 -8.91
N THR A 50 -0.25 7.45 -7.91
CA THR A 50 -0.87 6.17 -7.55
C THR A 50 -2.28 6.36 -6.99
N ALA A 51 -2.50 7.37 -6.13
CA ALA A 51 -3.83 7.71 -5.63
C ALA A 51 -4.77 8.09 -6.80
N ASN A 52 -4.30 8.92 -7.75
CA ASN A 52 -5.04 9.28 -8.95
C ASN A 52 -5.33 8.07 -9.85
N LEU A 53 -4.39 7.13 -9.97
CA LEU A 53 -4.64 5.88 -10.70
C LEU A 53 -5.77 5.09 -10.05
N PHE A 54 -5.76 4.90 -8.74
CA PHE A 54 -6.83 4.19 -8.05
C PHE A 54 -8.16 4.91 -8.18
N HIS A 55 -8.19 6.24 -8.08
CA HIS A 55 -9.39 7.03 -8.30
C HIS A 55 -9.97 6.80 -9.70
N ASP A 56 -9.15 6.79 -10.75
CA ASP A 56 -9.56 6.51 -12.13
C ASP A 56 -10.04 5.07 -12.35
N LEU A 57 -9.55 4.13 -11.54
CA LEU A 57 -10.04 2.75 -11.51
C LEU A 57 -11.39 2.61 -10.78
N GLY A 58 -11.92 3.70 -10.26
CA GLY A 58 -13.22 3.75 -9.57
C GLY A 58 -13.12 3.56 -8.04
N VAL A 59 -11.90 3.47 -7.48
CA VAL A 59 -11.71 3.37 -6.03
C VAL A 59 -12.03 4.70 -5.36
N ARG A 60 -12.74 4.65 -4.25
CA ARG A 60 -13.15 5.81 -3.45
C ARG A 60 -12.75 5.63 -2.00
N ARG A 61 -12.88 6.69 -1.20
CA ARG A 61 -12.65 6.66 0.25
C ARG A 61 -13.44 5.52 0.90
N GLY A 62 -12.75 4.71 1.70
CA GLY A 62 -13.30 3.54 2.37
C GLY A 62 -13.32 2.25 1.54
N ASP A 63 -13.08 2.32 0.22
CA ASP A 63 -13.00 1.12 -0.62
C ASP A 63 -11.70 0.34 -0.33
N ALA A 64 -11.79 -0.97 -0.36
CA ALA A 64 -10.66 -1.86 -0.15
C ALA A 64 -9.98 -2.24 -1.47
N VAL A 65 -8.65 -2.18 -1.49
CA VAL A 65 -7.81 -2.64 -2.62
C VAL A 65 -6.84 -3.70 -2.13
N ALA A 66 -6.83 -4.86 -2.76
CA ALA A 66 -5.89 -5.92 -2.42
C ALA A 66 -4.52 -5.69 -3.09
N LEU A 67 -3.46 -5.87 -2.31
CA LEU A 67 -2.07 -5.74 -2.74
C LEU A 67 -1.37 -7.09 -2.61
N HIS A 68 -1.25 -7.82 -3.71
CA HIS A 68 -0.59 -9.14 -3.76
C HIS A 68 0.80 -8.99 -4.35
N LEU A 69 1.65 -8.31 -3.62
CA LEU A 69 2.99 -7.88 -4.00
C LEU A 69 4.02 -8.31 -2.96
N GLY A 70 5.25 -8.55 -3.41
CA GLY A 70 6.41 -8.68 -2.53
C GLY A 70 6.87 -7.33 -1.96
N ASN A 71 8.09 -7.33 -1.38
CA ASN A 71 8.74 -6.12 -0.87
C ASN A 71 9.32 -5.33 -2.06
N THR A 72 8.48 -4.54 -2.71
CA THR A 72 8.86 -3.74 -3.88
C THR A 72 8.54 -2.26 -3.66
N PRO A 73 9.16 -1.33 -4.40
CA PRO A 73 8.79 0.08 -4.35
C PRO A 73 7.31 0.31 -4.68
N GLU A 74 6.74 -0.49 -5.59
CA GLU A 74 5.34 -0.42 -6.00
C GLU A 74 4.40 -0.77 -4.83
N MET A 75 4.78 -1.73 -3.98
CA MET A 75 4.03 -2.03 -2.74
C MET A 75 3.94 -0.81 -1.82
N VAL A 76 5.07 -0.12 -1.62
CA VAL A 76 5.14 1.10 -0.80
C VAL A 76 4.28 2.22 -1.40
N GLN A 77 4.38 2.42 -2.72
CA GLN A 77 3.58 3.42 -3.45
C GLN A 77 2.08 3.13 -3.35
N CYS A 78 1.68 1.85 -3.48
CA CYS A 78 0.28 1.46 -3.33
C CYS A 78 -0.23 1.68 -1.89
N LEU A 79 0.54 1.25 -0.88
CA LEU A 79 0.17 1.46 0.53
C LEU A 79 -0.12 2.94 0.80
N PHE A 80 0.84 3.82 0.45
CA PHE A 80 0.67 5.25 0.71
C PHE A 80 -0.30 5.95 -0.26
N GLY A 81 -0.37 5.53 -1.52
CA GLY A 81 -1.33 6.05 -2.48
C GLY A 81 -2.78 5.82 -2.04
N LEU A 82 -3.07 4.64 -1.50
CA LEU A 82 -4.39 4.33 -0.95
C LEU A 82 -4.69 5.16 0.30
N THR A 83 -3.71 5.36 1.20
CA THR A 83 -3.91 6.22 2.37
C THR A 83 -4.17 7.69 1.99
N VAL A 84 -3.53 8.18 0.91
CA VAL A 84 -3.78 9.55 0.39
C VAL A 84 -5.18 9.67 -0.19
N LEU A 85 -5.67 8.64 -0.89
CA LEU A 85 -7.05 8.59 -1.40
C LEU A 85 -8.10 8.37 -0.31
N GLY A 86 -7.70 7.97 0.91
CA GLY A 86 -8.61 7.54 1.96
C GLY A 86 -9.19 6.14 1.73
N ALA A 87 -8.60 5.37 0.82
CA ALA A 87 -8.95 3.97 0.58
C ALA A 87 -8.14 3.03 1.49
N VAL A 88 -8.58 1.79 1.58
CA VAL A 88 -8.06 0.81 2.53
C VAL A 88 -7.14 -0.18 1.84
N ALA A 89 -5.88 -0.23 2.21
CA ALA A 89 -4.94 -1.23 1.72
C ALA A 89 -5.21 -2.60 2.36
N VAL A 90 -5.22 -3.66 1.55
CA VAL A 90 -5.35 -5.04 2.01
C VAL A 90 -4.16 -5.85 1.49
N PRO A 91 -3.03 -5.79 2.19
CA PRO A 91 -1.83 -6.49 1.76
C PRO A 91 -1.96 -8.00 1.95
N LEU A 92 -1.64 -8.74 0.89
CA LEU A 92 -1.63 -10.20 0.86
C LEU A 92 -0.19 -10.70 0.81
N HIS A 93 0.07 -11.77 1.57
CA HIS A 93 1.39 -12.41 1.51
C HIS A 93 1.59 -13.07 0.13
N PRO A 94 2.76 -12.91 -0.55
CA PRO A 94 2.98 -13.45 -1.90
C PRO A 94 2.75 -14.95 -2.06
N ARG A 95 2.79 -15.72 -0.96
CA ARG A 95 2.58 -17.17 -0.96
C ARG A 95 1.14 -17.58 -0.63
N VAL A 96 0.22 -16.64 -0.49
CA VAL A 96 -1.20 -16.94 -0.22
C VAL A 96 -1.80 -17.64 -1.42
N GLY A 97 -2.53 -18.74 -1.16
CA GLY A 97 -3.19 -19.50 -2.21
C GLY A 97 -4.52 -18.89 -2.68
N ALA A 98 -5.01 -19.33 -3.84
CA ALA A 98 -6.22 -18.79 -4.46
C ALA A 98 -7.46 -18.84 -3.57
N GLN A 99 -7.62 -19.86 -2.73
CA GLN A 99 -8.77 -19.98 -1.84
C GLN A 99 -8.73 -18.90 -0.74
N GLU A 100 -7.58 -18.69 -0.12
CA GLU A 100 -7.42 -17.66 0.91
C GLU A 100 -7.56 -16.25 0.31
N CYS A 101 -7.00 -16.00 -0.89
CA CYS A 101 -7.24 -14.77 -1.63
C CYS A 101 -8.73 -14.51 -1.82
N ARG A 102 -9.49 -15.53 -2.26
CA ARG A 102 -10.94 -15.45 -2.47
C ARG A 102 -11.66 -15.06 -1.17
N ASP A 103 -11.37 -15.78 -0.09
CA ASP A 103 -11.98 -15.54 1.21
C ASP A 103 -11.71 -14.10 1.75
N VAL A 104 -10.49 -13.59 1.52
CA VAL A 104 -10.11 -12.22 1.89
C VAL A 104 -10.85 -11.21 1.02
N LEU A 105 -10.79 -11.33 -0.31
CA LEU A 105 -11.40 -10.36 -1.23
C LEU A 105 -12.91 -10.27 -1.03
N GLU A 106 -13.60 -11.41 -0.88
CA GLU A 106 -15.03 -11.44 -0.59
C GLU A 106 -15.37 -10.74 0.73
N ARG A 107 -14.55 -10.96 1.77
CA ARG A 107 -14.77 -10.38 3.09
C ARG A 107 -14.64 -8.86 3.10
N VAL A 108 -13.63 -8.32 2.39
CA VAL A 108 -13.40 -6.87 2.31
C VAL A 108 -14.11 -6.24 1.10
N ARG A 109 -14.76 -7.04 0.26
CA ARG A 109 -15.40 -6.61 -0.99
C ARG A 109 -14.45 -5.88 -1.94
N ALA A 110 -13.19 -6.30 -1.97
CA ALA A 110 -12.21 -5.71 -2.88
C ALA A 110 -12.53 -6.09 -4.33
N SER A 111 -12.68 -5.11 -5.20
CA SER A 111 -12.89 -5.26 -6.64
C SER A 111 -11.63 -5.01 -7.46
N VAL A 112 -10.64 -4.38 -6.87
CA VAL A 112 -9.34 -4.06 -7.49
C VAL A 112 -8.23 -4.81 -6.78
N VAL A 113 -7.34 -5.40 -7.57
CA VAL A 113 -6.12 -6.06 -7.09
C VAL A 113 -4.93 -5.49 -7.84
N VAL A 114 -3.86 -5.15 -7.11
CA VAL A 114 -2.53 -4.96 -7.67
C VAL A 114 -1.72 -6.21 -7.37
N ALA A 115 -1.16 -6.83 -8.40
CA ALA A 115 -0.43 -8.10 -8.30
C ALA A 115 0.91 -8.03 -9.04
N GLU A 116 1.90 -8.79 -8.59
CA GLU A 116 3.12 -9.01 -9.36
C GLU A 116 2.92 -10.13 -10.42
N PRO A 117 3.78 -10.24 -11.44
CA PRO A 117 3.63 -11.24 -12.50
C PRO A 117 3.44 -12.67 -11.99
N ALA A 118 4.13 -13.03 -10.91
CA ALA A 118 4.06 -14.35 -10.31
C ALA A 118 2.68 -14.69 -9.71
N THR A 119 1.92 -13.69 -9.28
CA THR A 119 0.62 -13.85 -8.62
C THR A 119 -0.56 -13.42 -9.49
N ALA A 120 -0.32 -12.62 -10.53
CA ALA A 120 -1.35 -12.05 -11.40
C ALA A 120 -2.24 -13.11 -12.06
N GLY A 121 -1.66 -14.25 -12.47
CA GLY A 121 -2.40 -15.38 -13.09
C GLY A 121 -3.43 -16.06 -12.17
N MET A 122 -3.41 -15.76 -10.86
CA MET A 122 -4.39 -16.27 -9.91
C MET A 122 -5.75 -15.58 -10.05
N TYR A 123 -5.77 -14.36 -10.59
CA TYR A 123 -6.96 -13.52 -10.66
C TYR A 123 -7.63 -13.60 -12.03
N ASP A 124 -8.94 -13.67 -12.04
CA ASP A 124 -9.74 -13.81 -13.26
C ASP A 124 -10.77 -12.68 -13.37
N ARG A 125 -10.65 -11.90 -14.44
CA ARG A 125 -11.66 -10.90 -14.79
C ARG A 125 -12.93 -11.61 -15.26
N GLY A 126 -13.96 -11.61 -14.42
CA GLY A 126 -15.26 -12.18 -14.78
C GLY A 126 -15.45 -13.65 -14.47
N GLY A 127 -14.46 -14.34 -13.92
CA GLY A 127 -14.61 -15.72 -13.44
C GLY A 127 -14.68 -16.79 -14.53
N ALA A 128 -14.15 -16.52 -15.74
CA ALA A 128 -14.23 -17.43 -16.89
C ALA A 128 -13.27 -18.63 -16.78
N THR A 129 -12.13 -18.47 -16.08
CA THR A 129 -11.08 -19.50 -15.97
C THR A 129 -11.05 -20.22 -14.62
N GLY A 130 -12.00 -19.89 -13.71
CA GLY A 130 -12.06 -20.49 -12.37
C GLY A 130 -11.07 -19.88 -11.36
N GLY A 131 -10.39 -18.80 -11.72
CA GLY A 131 -9.56 -17.99 -10.82
C GLY A 131 -10.36 -17.20 -9.79
N VAL A 132 -9.65 -16.37 -9.01
CA VAL A 132 -10.27 -15.44 -8.06
C VAL A 132 -10.91 -14.30 -8.82
N ARG A 133 -12.24 -14.16 -8.74
CA ARG A 133 -12.98 -13.12 -9.47
C ARG A 133 -12.69 -11.74 -8.92
N VAL A 134 -12.31 -10.82 -9.81
CA VAL A 134 -12.12 -9.39 -9.52
C VAL A 134 -12.54 -8.54 -10.72
N ASP A 135 -12.85 -7.27 -10.51
CA ASP A 135 -13.23 -6.37 -11.61
C ASP A 135 -12.01 -5.82 -12.35
N ARG A 136 -10.93 -5.58 -11.60
CA ARG A 136 -9.68 -5.04 -12.13
C ARG A 136 -8.46 -5.74 -11.54
N VAL A 137 -7.54 -6.13 -12.41
CA VAL A 137 -6.19 -6.57 -12.04
C VAL A 137 -5.20 -5.60 -12.67
N VAL A 138 -4.31 -5.04 -11.89
CA VAL A 138 -3.20 -4.19 -12.33
C VAL A 138 -1.91 -4.93 -12.01
N VAL A 139 -1.06 -5.16 -13.01
CA VAL A 139 0.19 -5.91 -12.80
C VAL A 139 1.33 -4.92 -12.61
N ALA A 140 2.03 -5.04 -11.48
CA ALA A 140 3.18 -4.22 -11.12
C ALA A 140 4.51 -4.98 -11.34
N GLY A 141 5.60 -4.24 -11.52
CA GLY A 141 6.95 -4.82 -11.67
C GLY A 141 7.27 -5.32 -13.06
N THR A 142 6.45 -4.98 -14.06
CA THR A 142 6.70 -5.39 -15.45
C THR A 142 7.38 -4.32 -16.29
N GLY A 143 7.13 -3.04 -16.00
CA GLY A 143 7.49 -1.91 -16.86
C GLY A 143 6.79 -1.92 -18.22
N GLU A 144 5.85 -2.82 -18.45
CA GLU A 144 5.15 -2.99 -19.73
C GLU A 144 4.00 -1.98 -19.88
N PRO A 145 3.64 -1.63 -21.14
CA PRO A 145 2.46 -0.80 -21.41
C PRO A 145 1.18 -1.42 -20.80
N GLY A 146 0.43 -0.60 -20.05
CA GLY A 146 -0.77 -1.03 -19.34
C GLY A 146 -0.50 -1.70 -17.98
N GLY A 147 0.75 -1.87 -17.58
CA GLY A 147 1.14 -2.24 -16.21
C GLY A 147 1.01 -1.07 -15.24
N PHE A 148 1.23 -1.34 -13.96
CA PHE A 148 1.06 -0.37 -12.88
C PHE A 148 1.89 0.90 -13.11
N GLU A 149 3.17 0.75 -13.44
CA GLU A 149 4.10 1.86 -13.63
C GLU A 149 3.67 2.77 -14.78
N ASP A 150 3.34 2.18 -15.94
CA ASP A 150 2.86 2.91 -17.11
C ASP A 150 1.53 3.64 -16.83
N LEU A 151 0.59 2.96 -16.17
CA LEU A 151 -0.69 3.56 -15.81
C LEU A 151 -0.52 4.69 -14.80
N ARG A 152 0.33 4.52 -13.78
CA ARG A 152 0.65 5.53 -12.78
C ARG A 152 1.31 6.77 -13.42
N ASP A 153 2.32 6.56 -14.25
CA ASP A 153 3.14 7.64 -14.80
C ASP A 153 2.39 8.52 -15.79
N ARG A 154 1.27 8.03 -16.34
CA ARG A 154 0.33 8.84 -17.13
C ARG A 154 -0.56 9.76 -16.29
N ARG A 155 -0.53 9.67 -14.94
CA ARG A 155 -1.34 10.50 -14.06
C ARG A 155 -0.60 11.76 -13.64
N GLY A 156 -1.38 12.81 -13.36
CA GLY A 156 -0.84 14.04 -12.79
C GLY A 156 -0.36 13.85 -11.35
N ALA A 157 0.54 14.73 -10.92
CA ALA A 157 1.04 14.77 -9.55
C ALA A 157 0.18 15.64 -8.61
N GLU A 158 -0.93 16.21 -9.12
CA GLU A 158 -1.91 16.92 -8.31
C GLU A 158 -3.10 16.00 -8.00
N PRO A 159 -3.59 15.96 -6.75
CA PRO A 159 -4.75 15.16 -6.38
C PRO A 159 -6.00 15.57 -7.19
N VAL A 160 -6.75 14.57 -7.69
CA VAL A 160 -8.00 14.78 -8.47
C VAL A 160 -9.26 14.37 -7.69
N PHE A 161 -9.12 14.12 -6.40
CA PHE A 161 -10.21 13.74 -5.49
C PHE A 161 -10.40 14.82 -4.41
N ASP A 162 -11.66 15.04 -3.99
CA ASP A 162 -12.03 16.15 -3.10
C ASP A 162 -12.18 15.73 -1.64
N GLU A 163 -12.31 14.41 -1.37
CA GLU A 163 -12.51 13.89 -0.03
C GLU A 163 -11.18 13.60 0.67
N GLU A 164 -10.91 14.31 1.74
CA GLU A 164 -9.74 14.08 2.60
C GLU A 164 -10.04 12.98 3.63
N PRO A 165 -9.08 12.06 3.89
CA PRO A 165 -9.21 11.09 4.96
C PRO A 165 -9.14 11.77 6.33
N THR A 166 -9.69 11.09 7.34
CA THR A 166 -9.57 11.49 8.75
C THR A 166 -8.66 10.51 9.51
N SER A 167 -8.18 10.90 10.68
CA SER A 167 -7.31 10.05 11.52
C SER A 167 -7.97 8.73 11.93
N ASP A 168 -9.30 8.71 12.03
CA ASP A 168 -10.07 7.54 12.44
C ASP A 168 -10.45 6.62 11.27
N ASP A 169 -10.22 7.05 10.03
CA ASP A 169 -10.49 6.22 8.87
C ASP A 169 -9.56 4.98 8.85
N PRO A 170 -10.06 3.84 8.40
CA PRO A 170 -9.23 2.68 8.12
C PRO A 170 -8.18 2.99 7.05
N ALA A 171 -6.91 2.71 7.34
CA ALA A 171 -5.81 2.85 6.39
C ALA A 171 -5.41 1.49 5.80
N THR A 172 -5.42 0.45 6.62
CA THR A 172 -5.08 -0.90 6.17
C THR A 172 -5.88 -1.97 6.95
N ILE A 173 -6.13 -3.10 6.29
CA ILE A 173 -6.66 -4.31 6.94
C ILE A 173 -5.63 -5.42 6.77
N VAL A 174 -5.03 -5.85 7.87
CA VAL A 174 -4.04 -6.94 7.89
C VAL A 174 -4.70 -8.23 8.31
N PHE A 175 -4.61 -9.26 7.46
CA PHE A 175 -5.15 -10.58 7.78
C PHE A 175 -4.10 -11.41 8.52
N THR A 176 -4.51 -12.01 9.63
CA THR A 176 -3.70 -12.94 10.39
C THR A 176 -4.21 -14.37 10.19
N SER A 177 -3.28 -15.32 10.03
CA SER A 177 -3.57 -16.75 10.06
C SER A 177 -3.97 -17.11 11.50
N GLY A 178 -5.26 -17.03 11.81
CA GLY A 178 -5.77 -17.44 13.11
C GLY A 178 -5.80 -18.96 13.24
N SER A 179 -5.82 -19.48 14.48
CA SER A 179 -6.04 -20.91 14.80
C SER A 179 -7.45 -21.41 14.40
N THR A 180 -8.28 -20.55 13.83
CA THR A 180 -9.64 -20.86 13.33
C THR A 180 -9.64 -20.88 11.81
N ALA A 181 -10.50 -21.72 11.22
CA ALA A 181 -10.54 -22.04 9.78
C ALA A 181 -10.69 -20.86 8.79
N ARG A 182 -10.82 -19.62 9.26
CA ARG A 182 -10.94 -18.41 8.41
C ARG A 182 -10.02 -17.30 8.90
N PRO A 183 -9.27 -16.62 8.00
CA PRO A 183 -8.42 -15.48 8.36
C PRO A 183 -9.22 -14.36 9.06
N LYS A 184 -8.62 -13.73 10.07
CA LYS A 184 -9.19 -12.56 10.76
C LYS A 184 -8.52 -11.31 10.26
N GLY A 185 -9.32 -10.32 9.81
CA GLY A 185 -8.84 -9.01 9.41
C GLY A 185 -8.76 -8.06 10.61
N VAL A 186 -7.59 -7.48 10.86
CA VAL A 186 -7.38 -6.43 11.84
C VAL A 186 -7.40 -5.10 11.11
N VAL A 187 -8.33 -4.22 11.47
CA VAL A 187 -8.43 -2.88 10.91
C VAL A 187 -7.45 -1.97 11.66
N VAL A 188 -6.60 -1.29 10.91
CA VAL A 188 -5.63 -0.31 11.43
C VAL A 188 -5.96 1.05 10.82
N THR A 189 -6.20 2.06 11.67
CA THR A 189 -6.53 3.41 11.24
C THR A 189 -5.28 4.24 10.96
N HIS A 190 -5.44 5.43 10.34
CA HIS A 190 -4.36 6.40 10.18
C HIS A 190 -3.73 6.76 11.52
N ALA A 191 -4.56 7.01 12.56
CA ALA A 191 -4.08 7.29 13.91
C ALA A 191 -3.24 6.14 14.50
N ASN A 192 -3.65 4.89 14.27
CA ASN A 192 -2.88 3.73 14.75
C ASN A 192 -1.49 3.67 14.10
N LEU A 193 -1.41 3.86 12.77
CA LEU A 193 -0.13 3.85 12.04
C LEU A 193 0.80 4.96 12.55
N LEU A 194 0.30 6.20 12.65
CA LEU A 194 1.11 7.32 13.11
C LEU A 194 1.55 7.17 14.56
N PHE A 195 0.65 6.73 15.45
CA PHE A 195 0.99 6.48 16.84
C PHE A 195 2.08 5.42 16.97
N SER A 196 1.93 4.31 16.23
CA SER A 196 2.91 3.22 16.24
C SER A 196 4.26 3.67 15.72
N GLY A 197 4.31 4.43 14.62
CA GLY A 197 5.55 4.99 14.09
C GLY A 197 6.25 5.92 15.09
N ILE A 198 5.52 6.82 15.75
CA ILE A 198 6.05 7.69 16.80
C ILE A 198 6.58 6.85 17.98
N PHE A 199 5.81 5.86 18.41
CA PHE A 199 6.18 5.01 19.55
C PHE A 199 7.44 4.18 19.25
N VAL A 200 7.53 3.55 18.06
CA VAL A 200 8.71 2.78 17.63
C VAL A 200 9.93 3.70 17.52
N GLY A 201 9.77 4.87 16.90
CA GLY A 201 10.83 5.86 16.79
C GLY A 201 11.38 6.30 18.15
N TRP A 202 10.49 6.55 19.10
CA TRP A 202 10.87 6.91 20.47
C TRP A 202 11.54 5.72 21.21
N GLN A 203 10.95 4.51 21.13
CA GLN A 203 11.45 3.32 21.82
C GLN A 203 12.83 2.90 21.32
N ALA A 204 13.06 2.98 20.01
CA ALA A 204 14.34 2.65 19.38
C ALA A 204 15.32 3.84 19.37
N SER A 205 14.92 5.00 19.91
CA SER A 205 15.73 6.24 19.90
C SER A 205 16.22 6.61 18.50
N LEU A 206 15.34 6.44 17.49
CA LEU A 206 15.67 6.73 16.10
C LEU A 206 15.95 8.22 15.88
N ARG A 207 16.92 8.50 15.05
CA ARG A 207 17.35 9.83 14.65
C ARG A 207 17.10 10.05 13.16
N PRO A 208 17.04 11.28 12.67
CA PRO A 208 16.83 11.58 11.24
C PRO A 208 17.88 10.96 10.31
N GLU A 209 19.09 10.67 10.81
CA GLU A 209 20.20 10.09 10.05
C GLU A 209 20.15 8.56 9.98
N ASP A 210 19.33 7.92 10.83
CA ASP A 210 19.26 6.47 10.91
C ASP A 210 18.57 5.88 9.68
N ARG A 211 19.03 4.71 9.28
CA ARG A 211 18.42 3.91 8.22
C ARG A 211 17.98 2.58 8.77
N LEU A 212 16.73 2.21 8.50
CA LEU A 212 16.15 0.94 8.92
C LEU A 212 16.25 -0.07 7.78
N LEU A 213 16.90 -1.20 8.05
CA LEU A 213 16.87 -2.35 7.15
C LEU A 213 15.79 -3.32 7.61
N THR A 214 14.90 -3.69 6.71
CA THR A 214 13.91 -4.74 6.97
C THR A 214 13.86 -5.75 5.84
N THR A 215 13.75 -7.03 6.20
CA THR A 215 13.45 -8.15 5.30
C THR A 215 12.07 -8.73 5.59
N MET A 216 11.34 -8.11 6.50
CA MET A 216 9.99 -8.53 6.87
C MET A 216 9.03 -8.30 5.70
N PRO A 217 8.12 -9.25 5.40
CA PRO A 217 7.15 -9.05 4.34
C PRO A 217 6.30 -7.78 4.56
N ALA A 218 6.16 -6.97 3.52
CA ALA A 218 5.41 -5.71 3.58
C ALA A 218 3.92 -5.89 3.88
N CYS A 219 3.38 -7.10 3.68
CA CYS A 219 2.04 -7.49 4.10
C CYS A 219 1.91 -7.72 5.62
N HIS A 220 3.01 -7.77 6.36
CA HIS A 220 2.98 -7.97 7.81
C HIS A 220 2.80 -6.63 8.52
N VAL A 221 1.99 -6.62 9.59
CA VAL A 221 1.71 -5.39 10.37
C VAL A 221 2.99 -4.71 10.87
N ASN A 222 3.98 -5.49 11.32
CA ASN A 222 5.23 -4.92 11.83
C ASN A 222 6.10 -4.24 10.75
N PHE A 223 5.83 -4.45 9.47
CA PHE A 223 6.46 -3.67 8.40
C PHE A 223 5.80 -2.30 8.25
N GLN A 224 4.50 -2.22 8.54
CA GLN A 224 3.68 -1.02 8.32
C GLN A 224 3.68 -0.08 9.54
N LEU A 225 4.09 -0.57 10.70
CA LEU A 225 4.22 0.16 11.96
C LEU A 225 5.64 0.68 12.14
#